data_348fc26dcc90e673012cb290df98c3ab
#
_entry.id   348fc26dcc90e673012cb290df98c3ab
#
_cell.length_a   1.000
_cell.length_b   1.000
_cell.length_c   1.000
_cell.angle_alpha   90.00
_cell.angle_beta   90.00
_cell.angle_gamma   90.00
#
_symmetry.space_group_name_H-M   'P 1'
#
loop_
_entity.id
_entity.type
_entity.pdbx_description
1 polymer ?
#
loop_
_entity_poly.entity_id
_entity_poly.type
_entity_poly.pdbx_seq_one_letter_code
_entity_poly.pdbx_strand_id
1 'polypeptide(L)'
;MDDIISGSYWTQAYCEKEKLDYEEQNKSFFDLLQTAINAHCGEKIALYIHGDTVDSEFEEIELQDLMPIEKVILDSEKVAPRSMLDFLYVNEIILGGNVRSIASGAFAQRRSPYIPRLKAINVIDPQEEGYYSHDGVLLYRDSVHDKLVKFPPGKMFSSYTIPGREKRLMLINGDAFEDAFFLNEIVIECPCLIPPDAFAHAPYLRRVVFRGNGVMSSFLEEDFVNDLEGDYDIVVPMNAHGIIRYAHTHGGRLLFSE
;
A
#
# COMPACT_ATOMS: atom_id res chain seq x y z
N MET A 1 -13.49 19.08 14.65
CA MET A 1 -12.23 18.37 14.35
C MET A 1 -11.88 17.70 15.65
N ASP A 2 -11.93 16.38 15.68
CA ASP A 2 -11.46 15.67 16.86
C ASP A 2 -9.95 15.91 16.95
N ASP A 3 -9.48 16.40 18.10
CA ASP A 3 -8.07 16.67 18.31
C ASP A 3 -7.31 15.34 18.29
N ILE A 4 -6.31 15.24 17.41
CA ILE A 4 -5.42 14.06 17.34
C ILE A 4 -4.29 14.30 18.34
N ILE A 5 -4.18 13.40 19.31
CA ILE A 5 -3.08 13.41 20.28
C ILE A 5 -1.90 12.64 19.67
N SER A 6 -0.68 13.11 19.88
CA SER A 6 0.53 12.49 19.33
C SER A 6 1.29 11.74 20.42
N GLY A 7 1.73 10.53 20.11
CA GLY A 7 2.61 9.71 20.93
C GLY A 7 3.78 9.15 20.13
N SER A 8 4.89 8.89 20.79
CA SER A 8 6.10 8.32 20.21
C SER A 8 6.36 6.93 20.76
N TYR A 9 6.69 5.99 19.89
CA TYR A 9 7.10 4.63 20.22
C TYR A 9 8.50 4.36 19.65
N TRP A 10 9.37 3.82 20.46
CA TRP A 10 10.72 3.38 20.06
C TRP A 10 10.76 1.87 20.00
N THR A 11 11.18 1.33 18.87
CA THR A 11 11.30 -0.13 18.72
C THR A 11 12.38 -0.67 19.67
N GLN A 12 12.20 -1.91 20.12
CA GLN A 12 13.16 -2.56 21.01
C GLN A 12 14.55 -2.61 20.36
N ALA A 13 14.62 -2.99 19.07
CA ALA A 13 15.87 -3.04 18.33
C ALA A 13 16.59 -1.68 18.28
N TYR A 14 15.83 -0.58 18.16
CA TYR A 14 16.40 0.76 18.20
C TYR A 14 16.94 1.10 19.60
N CYS A 15 16.18 0.81 20.65
CA CYS A 15 16.61 1.04 22.02
C CYS A 15 17.90 0.26 22.36
N GLU A 16 17.98 -1.00 21.96
CA GLU A 16 19.19 -1.84 22.14
C GLU A 16 20.41 -1.25 21.39
N LYS A 17 20.22 -0.83 20.14
CA LYS A 17 21.28 -0.22 19.34
C LYS A 17 21.80 1.08 19.95
N GLU A 18 20.92 1.94 20.39
CA GLU A 18 21.24 3.25 20.94
C GLU A 18 21.52 3.21 22.47
N LYS A 19 21.42 2.03 23.09
CA LYS A 19 21.59 1.80 24.54
C LYS A 19 20.62 2.62 25.39
N LEU A 20 19.38 2.70 24.95
CA LEU A 20 18.28 3.37 25.63
C LEU A 20 17.48 2.33 26.45
N ASP A 21 16.87 2.78 27.55
CA ASP A 21 15.92 1.95 28.28
C ASP A 21 14.56 1.93 27.57
N TYR A 22 14.14 0.75 27.14
CA TYR A 22 12.91 0.58 26.36
C TYR A 22 11.65 0.99 27.14
N GLU A 23 11.56 0.62 28.41
CA GLU A 23 10.39 0.93 29.23
C GLU A 23 10.31 2.43 29.52
N GLU A 24 11.45 3.06 29.82
CA GLU A 24 11.52 4.50 30.07
C GLU A 24 11.14 5.30 28.83
N GLN A 25 11.65 4.91 27.64
CA GLN A 25 11.36 5.59 26.38
C GLN A 25 9.88 5.51 25.99
N ASN A 26 9.25 4.36 26.22
CA ASN A 26 7.87 4.12 25.79
C ASN A 26 6.82 4.43 26.87
N LYS A 27 7.23 4.76 28.09
CA LYS A 27 6.30 5.02 29.20
C LYS A 27 5.22 6.03 28.86
N SER A 28 5.60 7.16 28.30
CA SER A 28 4.64 8.22 27.92
C SER A 28 3.65 7.78 26.86
N PHE A 29 4.08 6.94 25.92
CA PHE A 29 3.21 6.35 24.90
C PHE A 29 2.20 5.39 25.52
N PHE A 30 2.63 4.46 26.37
CA PHE A 30 1.74 3.51 27.04
C PHE A 30 0.77 4.21 28.01
N ASP A 31 1.20 5.25 28.73
CA ASP A 31 0.32 6.05 29.59
C ASP A 31 -0.74 6.78 28.77
N LEU A 32 -0.39 7.32 27.59
CA LEU A 32 -1.30 7.96 26.66
C LEU A 32 -2.33 6.97 26.10
N LEU A 33 -1.86 5.81 25.65
CA LEU A 33 -2.69 4.74 25.11
C LEU A 33 -3.69 4.26 26.17
N GLN A 34 -3.23 3.99 27.37
CA GLN A 34 -4.09 3.56 28.49
C GLN A 34 -5.13 4.61 28.86
N THR A 35 -4.75 5.89 28.81
CA THR A 35 -5.67 7.00 29.06
C THR A 35 -6.77 7.05 28.00
N ALA A 36 -6.42 6.95 26.73
CA ALA A 36 -7.37 6.95 25.63
C ALA A 36 -8.33 5.74 25.68
N ILE A 37 -7.84 4.56 26.03
CA ILE A 37 -8.65 3.34 26.21
C ILE A 37 -9.64 3.53 27.37
N ASN A 38 -9.17 3.99 28.52
CA ASN A 38 -10.00 4.15 29.74
C ASN A 38 -11.06 5.22 29.57
N ALA A 39 -10.79 6.26 28.81
CA ALA A 39 -11.73 7.37 28.60
C ALA A 39 -12.95 6.97 27.76
N HIS A 40 -12.94 5.83 27.08
CA HIS A 40 -13.98 5.39 26.11
C HIS A 40 -14.33 6.49 25.10
N CYS A 41 -13.44 7.46 24.93
CA CYS A 41 -13.66 8.65 24.12
C CYS A 41 -13.05 8.43 22.76
N GLY A 42 -13.64 9.03 21.75
CA GLY A 42 -13.12 9.03 20.40
C GLY A 42 -11.83 9.83 20.20
N GLU A 43 -10.99 9.93 21.22
CA GLU A 43 -9.66 10.50 21.11
C GLU A 43 -8.83 9.63 20.17
N LYS A 44 -8.24 10.26 19.16
CA LYS A 44 -7.45 9.61 18.11
C LYS A 44 -5.99 9.94 18.32
N ILE A 45 -5.16 8.94 18.16
CA ILE A 45 -3.71 9.06 18.36
C ILE A 45 -2.99 9.02 17.02
N ALA A 46 -2.05 9.95 16.82
CA ALA A 46 -1.02 9.84 15.81
C ALA A 46 0.22 9.22 16.47
N LEU A 47 0.64 8.07 15.97
CA LEU A 47 1.79 7.33 16.49
C LEU A 47 3.02 7.58 15.65
N TYR A 48 4.09 8.06 16.27
CA TYR A 48 5.43 8.16 15.68
C TYR A 48 6.23 6.93 16.06
N ILE A 49 6.71 6.18 15.07
CA ILE A 49 7.57 5.01 15.28
C ILE A 49 9.00 5.38 14.96
N HIS A 50 9.87 5.24 15.96
CA HIS A 50 11.31 5.44 15.87
C HIS A 50 12.03 4.10 15.77
N GLY A 51 12.91 3.98 14.78
CA GLY A 51 13.65 2.75 14.50
C GLY A 51 12.97 1.88 13.44
N ASP A 52 13.65 0.82 13.05
CA ASP A 52 13.15 -0.12 12.06
C ASP A 52 12.02 -0.94 12.66
N THR A 53 10.93 -1.12 11.90
CA THR A 53 9.82 -1.96 12.34
C THR A 53 10.19 -3.44 12.27
N VAL A 54 9.84 -4.20 13.28
CA VAL A 54 10.07 -5.65 13.36
C VAL A 54 8.75 -6.35 13.58
N ASP A 55 8.48 -7.44 12.84
CA ASP A 55 7.19 -8.14 12.87
C ASP A 55 6.75 -8.58 14.28
N SER A 56 7.70 -8.99 15.12
CA SER A 56 7.41 -9.52 16.45
C SER A 56 7.07 -8.48 17.51
N GLU A 57 7.45 -7.22 17.32
CA GLU A 57 7.28 -6.22 18.37
C GLU A 57 5.82 -5.83 18.61
N PHE A 58 4.99 -5.92 17.57
CA PHE A 58 3.57 -5.59 17.66
C PHE A 58 2.69 -6.79 18.04
N GLU A 59 3.21 -8.00 18.01
CA GLU A 59 2.48 -9.19 18.46
C GLU A 59 2.29 -9.22 19.99
N GLU A 60 3.13 -8.50 20.74
CA GLU A 60 3.05 -8.41 22.20
C GLU A 60 2.01 -7.37 22.68
N ILE A 61 1.61 -6.44 21.80
CA ILE A 61 0.57 -5.45 22.11
C ILE A 61 -0.78 -6.04 21.70
N GLU A 62 -1.71 -6.15 22.64
CA GLU A 62 -3.05 -6.64 22.34
C GLU A 62 -3.74 -5.71 21.32
N LEU A 63 -4.34 -6.26 20.27
CA LEU A 63 -4.96 -5.51 19.17
C LEU A 63 -6.00 -4.48 19.65
N GLN A 64 -6.69 -4.77 20.73
CA GLN A 64 -7.65 -3.84 21.35
C GLN A 64 -6.98 -2.56 21.85
N ASP A 65 -5.72 -2.63 22.26
CA ASP A 65 -4.95 -1.49 22.77
C ASP A 65 -4.54 -0.53 21.64
N LEU A 66 -4.58 -1.01 20.40
CA LEU A 66 -4.23 -0.22 19.21
C LEU A 66 -5.44 0.50 18.56
N MET A 67 -6.64 0.27 19.06
CA MET A 67 -7.86 0.84 18.50
C MET A 67 -7.88 2.37 18.31
N PRO A 68 -7.35 3.18 19.21
CA PRO A 68 -7.38 4.63 19.04
C PRO A 68 -6.36 5.18 18.04
N ILE A 69 -5.44 4.35 17.50
CA ILE A 69 -4.42 4.81 16.55
C ILE A 69 -5.04 4.99 15.17
N GLU A 70 -5.13 6.23 14.70
CA GLU A 70 -5.68 6.57 13.40
C GLU A 70 -4.61 6.87 12.35
N LYS A 71 -3.46 7.38 12.79
CA LYS A 71 -2.36 7.78 11.94
C LYS A 71 -1.04 7.22 12.45
N VAL A 72 -0.24 6.65 11.56
CA VAL A 72 1.11 6.18 11.87
C VAL A 72 2.13 6.93 11.04
N ILE A 73 3.18 7.42 11.68
CA ILE A 73 4.29 8.12 11.05
C ILE A 73 5.54 7.27 11.22
N LEU A 74 6.13 6.88 10.09
CA LEU A 74 7.30 6.02 10.01
C LEU A 74 8.46 6.81 9.43
N ASP A 75 9.51 6.95 10.19
CA ASP A 75 10.76 7.56 9.72
C ASP A 75 11.95 6.63 10.01
N SER A 76 11.77 5.36 9.72
CA SER A 76 12.76 4.30 9.88
C SER A 76 13.33 3.86 8.54
N GLU A 77 14.55 3.34 8.53
CA GLU A 77 15.22 2.91 7.29
C GLU A 77 14.47 1.76 6.62
N LYS A 78 13.91 0.85 7.41
CA LYS A 78 13.20 -0.35 6.93
C LYS A 78 11.82 -0.45 7.55
N VAL A 79 10.85 -0.84 6.73
CA VAL A 79 9.50 -1.20 7.15
C VAL A 79 9.30 -2.68 6.89
N ALA A 80 9.13 -3.46 7.97
CA ALA A 80 8.97 -4.90 7.90
C ALA A 80 7.58 -5.32 7.40
N PRO A 81 7.40 -6.55 6.91
CA PRO A 81 6.08 -7.05 6.53
C PRO A 81 5.18 -7.18 7.77
N ARG A 82 3.90 -6.92 7.62
CA ARG A 82 2.82 -7.07 8.62
C ARG A 82 2.77 -6.09 9.78
N SER A 83 3.82 -5.36 10.10
CA SER A 83 3.88 -4.54 11.30
C SER A 83 2.88 -3.39 11.39
N MET A 84 2.26 -2.96 10.26
CA MET A 84 1.49 -1.72 10.24
C MET A 84 -0.01 -1.87 10.20
N LEU A 85 -0.55 -3.03 9.84
CA LEU A 85 -1.98 -3.18 9.57
C LEU A 85 -2.74 -4.05 10.55
N ASP A 86 -2.06 -4.57 11.52
CA ASP A 86 -2.72 -5.04 12.74
C ASP A 86 -3.32 -3.88 13.55
N PHE A 87 -2.94 -2.64 13.23
CA PHE A 87 -3.63 -1.42 13.67
C PHE A 87 -4.99 -1.27 12.96
N LEU A 88 -6.01 -1.89 13.48
CA LEU A 88 -7.36 -2.00 12.88
C LEU A 88 -8.01 -0.65 12.51
N TYR A 89 -7.50 0.46 12.99
CA TYR A 89 -8.10 1.78 12.87
C TYR A 89 -7.27 2.79 12.09
N VAL A 90 -6.07 2.42 11.64
CA VAL A 90 -5.20 3.34 10.88
C VAL A 90 -5.86 3.72 9.56
N ASN A 91 -6.09 5.01 9.41
CA ASN A 91 -6.60 5.60 8.17
C ASN A 91 -5.49 6.13 7.26
N GLU A 92 -4.36 6.51 7.85
CA GLU A 92 -3.25 7.14 7.15
C GLU A 92 -1.91 6.65 7.68
N ILE A 93 -1.01 6.30 6.77
CA ILE A 93 0.39 6.08 7.05
C ILE A 93 1.19 7.21 6.40
N ILE A 94 2.14 7.77 7.14
CA ILE A 94 3.06 8.78 6.63
C ILE A 94 4.47 8.22 6.70
N LEU A 95 5.16 8.20 5.58
CA LEU A 95 6.56 7.79 5.47
C LEU A 95 7.45 9.02 5.49
N GLY A 96 8.43 9.03 6.37
CA GLY A 96 9.46 10.06 6.42
C GLY A 96 10.55 9.86 5.36
N GLY A 97 11.43 10.86 5.22
CA GLY A 97 12.50 10.86 4.23
C GLY A 97 13.60 9.82 4.45
N ASN A 98 13.63 9.16 5.63
CA ASN A 98 14.63 8.13 5.94
C ASN A 98 14.24 6.73 5.44
N VAL A 99 12.99 6.50 5.05
CA VAL A 99 12.54 5.18 4.57
C VAL A 99 13.23 4.81 3.26
N ARG A 100 13.98 3.70 3.28
CA ARG A 100 14.74 3.17 2.14
C ARG A 100 14.20 1.87 1.61
N SER A 101 13.56 1.08 2.47
CA SER A 101 13.07 -0.25 2.12
C SER A 101 11.74 -0.53 2.78
N ILE A 102 10.81 -1.05 2.00
CA ILE A 102 9.51 -1.54 2.45
C ILE A 102 9.39 -2.98 1.98
N ALA A 103 9.18 -3.89 2.92
CA ALA A 103 9.04 -5.29 2.61
C ALA A 103 7.71 -5.58 1.89
N SER A 104 7.70 -6.62 1.06
CA SER A 104 6.46 -7.11 0.45
C SER A 104 5.47 -7.51 1.54
N GLY A 105 4.20 -7.14 1.37
CA GLY A 105 3.15 -7.39 2.35
C GLY A 105 3.17 -6.49 3.59
N ALA A 106 4.05 -5.48 3.67
CA ALA A 106 4.10 -4.54 4.80
C ALA A 106 2.76 -3.84 5.09
N PHE A 107 1.91 -3.72 4.07
CA PHE A 107 0.60 -3.07 4.17
C PHE A 107 -0.57 -4.01 3.85
N ALA A 108 -0.37 -5.33 3.94
CA ALA A 108 -1.41 -6.32 3.69
C ALA A 108 -2.27 -6.56 4.94
N GLN A 109 -3.59 -6.45 4.81
CA GLN A 109 -4.56 -6.67 5.93
C GLN A 109 -5.11 -8.10 5.96
N ARG A 110 -4.26 -9.10 5.86
CA ARG A 110 -4.64 -10.52 5.69
C ARG A 110 -5.48 -11.12 6.82
N ARG A 111 -5.59 -10.49 7.98
CA ARG A 111 -6.23 -11.07 9.17
C ARG A 111 -7.50 -10.36 9.63
N SER A 112 -7.88 -9.28 8.99
CA SER A 112 -9.05 -8.53 9.43
C SER A 112 -10.32 -9.01 8.73
N PRO A 113 -11.36 -9.46 9.45
CA PRO A 113 -12.69 -9.70 8.88
C PRO A 113 -13.42 -8.38 8.61
N TYR A 114 -12.80 -7.24 8.89
CA TYR A 114 -13.40 -5.92 8.79
C TYR A 114 -13.03 -5.24 7.47
N ILE A 115 -13.88 -4.30 7.06
CA ILE A 115 -13.62 -3.44 5.90
C ILE A 115 -12.32 -2.66 6.14
N PRO A 116 -11.36 -2.72 5.22
CA PRO A 116 -10.09 -2.01 5.35
C PRO A 116 -10.29 -0.51 5.57
N ARG A 117 -9.49 0.08 6.46
CA ARG A 117 -9.59 1.51 6.79
C ARG A 117 -8.46 2.38 6.25
N LEU A 118 -7.33 1.80 5.90
CA LEU A 118 -6.20 2.55 5.36
C LEU A 118 -6.58 3.23 4.04
N LYS A 119 -6.69 4.56 4.06
CA LYS A 119 -7.13 5.37 2.92
C LYS A 119 -5.99 6.05 2.18
N ALA A 120 -4.86 6.25 2.84
CA ALA A 120 -3.72 6.93 2.26
C ALA A 120 -2.40 6.44 2.85
N ILE A 121 -1.38 6.35 1.99
CA ILE A 121 0.02 6.24 2.36
C ILE A 121 0.71 7.44 1.74
N ASN A 122 1.10 8.39 2.58
CA ASN A 122 1.74 9.62 2.13
C ASN A 122 3.24 9.61 2.42
N VAL A 123 4.01 10.33 1.63
CA VAL A 123 5.46 10.47 1.81
C VAL A 123 5.76 11.96 2.04
N ILE A 124 6.49 12.27 3.12
CA ILE A 124 6.98 13.62 3.40
C ILE A 124 8.34 13.77 2.74
N ASP A 125 8.56 14.91 2.11
CA ASP A 125 9.81 15.28 1.44
C ASP A 125 10.34 14.20 0.46
N PRO A 126 9.53 13.81 -0.56
CA PRO A 126 9.94 12.79 -1.51
C PRO A 126 11.19 13.22 -2.26
N GLN A 127 12.17 12.33 -2.33
CA GLN A 127 13.42 12.55 -3.08
C GLN A 127 13.21 12.33 -4.58
N GLU A 128 14.17 12.73 -5.40
CA GLU A 128 14.14 12.43 -6.85
C GLU A 128 14.10 10.93 -7.13
N GLU A 129 14.85 10.14 -6.35
CA GLU A 129 14.80 8.68 -6.31
C GLU A 129 14.36 8.23 -4.92
N GLY A 130 13.40 7.31 -4.84
CA GLY A 130 12.84 6.83 -3.59
C GLY A 130 11.31 6.75 -3.60
N TYR A 131 10.74 6.64 -2.42
CA TYR A 131 9.29 6.59 -2.26
C TYR A 131 8.67 7.96 -2.46
N TYR A 132 7.49 7.95 -3.08
CA TYR A 132 6.63 9.13 -3.21
C TYR A 132 5.17 8.69 -3.21
N SER A 133 4.26 9.62 -3.03
CA SER A 133 2.82 9.34 -3.08
C SER A 133 2.13 10.19 -4.14
N HIS A 134 1.12 9.60 -4.75
CA HIS A 134 0.20 10.29 -5.64
C HIS A 134 -1.22 9.92 -5.24
N ASP A 135 -1.99 10.92 -4.83
CA ASP A 135 -3.33 10.72 -4.27
C ASP A 135 -3.38 9.71 -3.12
N GLY A 136 -2.34 9.66 -2.28
CA GLY A 136 -2.24 8.72 -1.17
C GLY A 136 -1.94 7.27 -1.59
N VAL A 137 -1.65 7.00 -2.85
CA VAL A 137 -1.14 5.71 -3.34
C VAL A 137 0.39 5.75 -3.28
N LEU A 138 0.99 4.71 -2.74
CA LEU A 138 2.43 4.62 -2.58
C LEU A 138 3.10 4.15 -3.86
N LEU A 139 4.07 4.94 -4.29
CA LEU A 139 4.91 4.66 -5.45
C LEU A 139 6.39 4.74 -5.05
N TYR A 140 7.23 4.17 -5.88
CA TYR A 140 8.70 4.26 -5.78
C TYR A 140 9.27 4.64 -7.14
N ARG A 141 10.35 5.41 -7.14
CA ARG A 141 11.06 5.80 -8.35
C ARG A 141 12.55 5.50 -8.20
N ASP A 142 13.11 4.85 -9.19
CA ASP A 142 14.55 4.75 -9.38
C ASP A 142 15.00 5.54 -10.64
N SER A 143 16.25 5.39 -11.07
CA SER A 143 16.77 6.08 -12.25
C SER A 143 16.11 5.65 -13.57
N VAL A 144 15.50 4.46 -13.63
CA VAL A 144 14.99 3.83 -14.86
C VAL A 144 13.49 3.63 -14.85
N HIS A 145 12.91 3.21 -13.70
CA HIS A 145 11.53 2.77 -13.58
C HIS A 145 10.76 3.58 -12.55
N ASP A 146 9.46 3.63 -12.73
CA ASP A 146 8.53 3.94 -11.66
C ASP A 146 7.87 2.62 -11.19
N LYS A 147 7.51 2.51 -9.91
CA LYS A 147 6.91 1.30 -9.35
C LYS A 147 5.68 1.66 -8.53
N LEU A 148 4.55 1.00 -8.80
CA LEU A 148 3.38 1.05 -7.95
C LEU A 148 3.57 0.04 -6.82
N VAL A 149 3.78 0.56 -5.61
CA VAL A 149 4.11 -0.25 -4.44
C VAL A 149 2.85 -0.72 -3.75
N LYS A 150 1.94 0.22 -3.42
CA LYS A 150 0.69 -0.14 -2.73
C LYS A 150 -0.43 0.86 -2.99
N PHE A 151 -1.57 0.37 -3.42
CA PHE A 151 -2.85 1.04 -3.38
C PHE A 151 -3.48 0.79 -1.99
N PRO A 152 -3.84 1.84 -1.21
CA PRO A 152 -4.40 1.65 0.12
C PRO A 152 -5.72 0.89 0.09
N PRO A 153 -5.87 -0.20 0.85
CA PRO A 153 -7.02 -1.10 0.73
C PRO A 153 -8.36 -0.45 1.08
N GLY A 154 -8.37 0.53 1.98
CA GLY A 154 -9.58 1.28 2.38
C GLY A 154 -9.81 2.56 1.59
N LYS A 155 -9.04 2.81 0.52
CA LYS A 155 -9.22 4.00 -0.32
C LYS A 155 -10.53 3.92 -1.10
N MET A 156 -11.39 4.91 -0.91
CA MET A 156 -12.75 4.94 -1.46
C MET A 156 -12.81 5.41 -2.93
N PHE A 157 -11.92 4.90 -3.76
CA PHE A 157 -11.94 5.14 -5.20
C PHE A 157 -12.60 3.96 -5.90
N SER A 158 -13.61 4.25 -6.72
CA SER A 158 -14.23 3.24 -7.59
C SER A 158 -13.42 2.98 -8.85
N SER A 159 -12.65 3.97 -9.31
CA SER A 159 -11.74 3.88 -10.45
C SER A 159 -10.41 4.55 -10.10
N TYR A 160 -9.31 3.96 -10.54
CA TYR A 160 -7.96 4.48 -10.35
C TYR A 160 -7.17 4.41 -11.64
N THR A 161 -6.67 5.56 -12.09
CA THR A 161 -5.72 5.62 -13.21
C THR A 161 -4.30 5.55 -12.68
N ILE A 162 -3.54 4.56 -13.13
CA ILE A 162 -2.13 4.41 -12.73
C ILE A 162 -1.33 5.59 -13.27
N PRO A 163 -0.71 6.41 -12.40
CA PRO A 163 0.05 7.55 -12.83
C PRO A 163 1.35 7.09 -13.49
N GLY A 164 1.49 7.28 -14.77
CA GLY A 164 2.68 6.91 -15.52
C GLY A 164 3.19 8.03 -16.39
N ARG A 165 4.44 7.87 -16.86
CA ARG A 165 5.06 8.75 -17.84
C ARG A 165 5.27 7.98 -19.14
N GLU A 166 4.97 8.57 -20.28
CA GLU A 166 5.05 7.90 -21.61
C GLU A 166 6.38 7.18 -21.90
N LYS A 167 7.47 7.62 -21.28
CA LYS A 167 8.82 7.10 -21.56
C LYS A 167 9.41 6.27 -20.41
N ARG A 168 8.64 6.01 -19.36
CA ARG A 168 9.12 5.23 -18.21
C ARG A 168 8.23 4.02 -18.01
N LEU A 169 8.87 2.87 -17.78
CA LEU A 169 8.15 1.64 -17.44
C LEU A 169 7.63 1.72 -16.01
N MET A 170 6.34 1.46 -15.83
CA MET A 170 5.73 1.27 -14.52
C MET A 170 5.78 -0.21 -14.15
N LEU A 171 6.43 -0.54 -13.06
CA LEU A 171 6.39 -1.88 -12.48
C LEU A 171 5.25 -1.94 -11.45
N ILE A 172 4.38 -2.93 -11.52
CA ILE A 172 3.32 -3.13 -10.54
C ILE A 172 3.77 -4.24 -9.58
N ASN A 173 3.71 -4.00 -8.26
CA ASN A 173 3.93 -5.08 -7.29
C ASN A 173 2.80 -6.10 -7.34
N GLY A 174 3.09 -7.39 -7.12
CA GLY A 174 2.08 -8.43 -7.06
C GLY A 174 1.02 -8.21 -5.97
N ASP A 175 1.40 -7.60 -4.87
CA ASP A 175 0.50 -7.24 -3.75
C ASP A 175 -0.02 -5.79 -3.79
N ALA A 176 0.23 -5.07 -4.90
CA ALA A 176 -0.09 -3.64 -4.99
C ALA A 176 -1.56 -3.34 -4.76
N PHE A 177 -2.46 -4.16 -5.27
CA PHE A 177 -3.91 -4.00 -5.16
C PHE A 177 -4.57 -4.99 -4.21
N GLU A 178 -3.77 -5.74 -3.43
CA GLU A 178 -4.30 -6.66 -2.43
C GLU A 178 -5.23 -5.92 -1.45
N ASP A 179 -6.43 -6.46 -1.26
CA ASP A 179 -7.49 -5.92 -0.42
C ASP A 179 -8.03 -4.52 -0.84
N ALA A 180 -7.83 -4.09 -2.08
CA ALA A 180 -8.41 -2.85 -2.61
C ALA A 180 -9.95 -2.94 -2.68
N PHE A 181 -10.59 -2.80 -1.53
CA PHE A 181 -11.99 -3.15 -1.29
C PHE A 181 -13.00 -2.32 -2.09
N PHE A 182 -12.71 -1.05 -2.34
CA PHE A 182 -13.66 -0.16 -3.03
C PHE A 182 -13.36 -0.01 -4.53
N LEU A 183 -12.28 -0.61 -5.01
CA LEU A 183 -11.80 -0.43 -6.38
C LEU A 183 -12.56 -1.37 -7.33
N ASN A 184 -13.24 -0.78 -8.32
CA ASN A 184 -13.97 -1.51 -9.34
C ASN A 184 -13.28 -1.48 -10.71
N GLU A 185 -12.48 -0.43 -10.97
CA GLU A 185 -11.84 -0.23 -12.26
C GLU A 185 -10.39 0.26 -12.07
N ILE A 186 -9.47 -0.32 -12.83
CA ILE A 186 -8.10 0.15 -12.97
C ILE A 186 -7.90 0.61 -14.41
N VAL A 187 -7.36 1.82 -14.60
CA VAL A 187 -7.04 2.37 -15.90
C VAL A 187 -5.52 2.47 -16.05
N ILE A 188 -4.99 1.92 -17.13
CA ILE A 188 -3.57 1.86 -17.45
C ILE A 188 -3.33 2.66 -18.72
N GLU A 189 -2.63 3.78 -18.61
CA GLU A 189 -2.32 4.69 -19.73
C GLU A 189 -0.82 4.77 -20.03
N CYS A 190 0.01 4.07 -19.25
CA CYS A 190 1.47 4.07 -19.38
C CYS A 190 2.00 2.66 -19.67
N PRO A 191 3.23 2.53 -20.18
CA PRO A 191 3.89 1.25 -20.26
C PRO A 191 4.01 0.60 -18.88
N CYS A 192 3.46 -0.61 -18.72
CA CYS A 192 3.44 -1.32 -17.43
C CYS A 192 3.98 -2.74 -17.58
N LEU A 193 4.71 -3.19 -16.57
CA LEU A 193 4.97 -4.59 -16.31
C LEU A 193 4.05 -5.05 -15.17
N ILE A 194 3.18 -6.00 -15.47
CA ILE A 194 2.12 -6.46 -14.58
C ILE A 194 2.36 -7.93 -14.27
N PRO A 195 2.65 -8.30 -13.02
CA PRO A 195 2.74 -9.71 -12.66
C PRO A 195 1.36 -10.39 -12.72
N PRO A 196 1.29 -11.72 -12.91
CA PRO A 196 0.03 -12.45 -13.10
C PRO A 196 -0.98 -12.23 -11.98
N ASP A 197 -0.50 -12.15 -10.75
CA ASP A 197 -1.28 -12.03 -9.50
C ASP A 197 -1.59 -10.58 -9.08
N ALA A 198 -1.12 -9.58 -9.84
CA ALA A 198 -1.23 -8.16 -9.45
C ALA A 198 -2.65 -7.72 -9.07
N PHE A 199 -3.66 -8.32 -9.66
CA PHE A 199 -5.07 -7.96 -9.44
C PHE A 199 -5.89 -9.09 -8.79
N ALA A 200 -5.28 -10.25 -8.52
CA ALA A 200 -5.96 -11.45 -8.04
C ALA A 200 -6.69 -11.23 -6.71
N HIS A 201 -6.13 -10.38 -5.86
CA HIS A 201 -6.62 -10.12 -4.51
C HIS A 201 -7.37 -8.78 -4.37
N ALA A 202 -7.87 -8.22 -5.48
CA ALA A 202 -8.75 -7.05 -5.48
C ALA A 202 -10.22 -7.51 -5.54
N PRO A 203 -10.93 -7.64 -4.40
CA PRO A 203 -12.15 -8.47 -4.30
C PRO A 203 -13.34 -7.94 -5.08
N TYR A 204 -13.37 -6.65 -5.39
CA TYR A 204 -14.45 -6.00 -6.13
C TYR A 204 -14.04 -5.45 -7.48
N LEU A 205 -12.82 -5.73 -7.92
CA LEU A 205 -12.36 -5.32 -9.24
C LEU A 205 -13.25 -5.98 -10.31
N ARG A 206 -13.71 -5.18 -11.27
CA ARG A 206 -14.57 -5.62 -12.38
C ARG A 206 -13.94 -5.37 -13.74
N ARG A 207 -13.02 -4.41 -13.83
CA ARG A 207 -12.44 -4.02 -15.11
C ARG A 207 -11.00 -3.55 -14.97
N VAL A 208 -10.17 -3.98 -15.89
CA VAL A 208 -8.85 -3.42 -16.15
C VAL A 208 -8.86 -2.85 -17.57
N VAL A 209 -8.69 -1.54 -17.70
CA VAL A 209 -8.83 -0.79 -18.93
C VAL A 209 -7.46 -0.32 -19.39
N PHE A 210 -7.02 -0.79 -20.53
CA PHE A 210 -5.80 -0.30 -21.19
C PHE A 210 -6.14 0.80 -22.17
N ARG A 211 -5.47 1.94 -22.06
CA ARG A 211 -5.63 3.09 -22.96
C ARG A 211 -4.30 3.53 -23.54
N GLY A 212 -4.34 3.93 -24.81
CA GLY A 212 -3.18 4.46 -25.53
C GLY A 212 -2.23 3.41 -26.10
N ASN A 213 -1.36 3.84 -27.01
CA ASN A 213 -0.45 2.99 -27.76
C ASN A 213 0.82 2.58 -26.99
N GLY A 214 1.16 3.32 -25.90
CA GLY A 214 2.37 3.08 -25.11
C GLY A 214 2.37 1.82 -24.28
N VAL A 215 1.17 1.32 -23.96
CA VAL A 215 0.98 0.12 -23.11
C VAL A 215 1.52 -1.16 -23.76
N MET A 216 1.53 -1.17 -25.10
CA MET A 216 1.73 -2.39 -25.90
C MET A 216 3.16 -2.88 -25.99
N SER A 217 4.14 -1.99 -25.84
CA SER A 217 5.55 -2.34 -26.05
C SER A 217 6.20 -3.05 -24.86
N SER A 218 5.56 -3.02 -23.70
CA SER A 218 6.12 -3.56 -22.44
C SER A 218 5.78 -5.04 -22.22
N PHE A 219 4.83 -5.59 -22.97
CA PHE A 219 4.33 -6.95 -22.80
C PHE A 219 5.03 -7.99 -23.69
N LEU A 220 6.25 -7.72 -24.13
CA LEU A 220 6.88 -8.50 -25.21
C LEU A 220 7.70 -9.71 -24.76
N GLU A 221 7.81 -10.02 -23.50
CA GLU A 221 8.42 -11.27 -23.07
C GLU A 221 7.38 -12.37 -22.94
N GLU A 222 7.54 -13.42 -23.72
CA GLU A 222 6.57 -14.52 -23.89
C GLU A 222 6.21 -15.25 -22.60
N ASP A 223 7.02 -15.12 -21.54
CA ASP A 223 6.85 -15.81 -20.26
C ASP A 223 5.95 -15.08 -19.25
N PHE A 224 5.60 -13.82 -19.51
CA PHE A 224 4.77 -13.01 -18.59
C PHE A 224 3.27 -13.05 -18.87
N VAL A 225 2.83 -13.90 -19.79
CA VAL A 225 1.58 -13.69 -20.51
C VAL A 225 0.46 -14.58 -20.06
N ASN A 226 0.73 -15.58 -19.27
CA ASN A 226 -0.17 -16.70 -19.32
C ASN A 226 -1.38 -16.63 -18.41
N ASP A 227 -1.42 -15.88 -17.33
CA ASP A 227 -2.62 -15.95 -16.50
C ASP A 227 -2.73 -14.74 -15.57
N LEU A 228 -3.33 -13.65 -16.04
CA LEU A 228 -3.85 -12.66 -15.10
C LEU A 228 -4.97 -13.33 -14.30
N GLU A 229 -4.70 -13.65 -13.05
CA GLU A 229 -5.63 -14.29 -12.14
C GLU A 229 -6.74 -13.32 -11.73
N GLY A 230 -7.98 -13.75 -11.78
CA GLY A 230 -9.13 -13.01 -11.28
C GLY A 230 -10.34 -12.95 -12.21
N ASP A 231 -11.46 -12.51 -11.68
CA ASP A 231 -12.78 -12.45 -12.31
C ASP A 231 -13.11 -11.01 -12.77
N TYR A 232 -12.31 -10.42 -13.65
CA TYR A 232 -12.52 -9.07 -14.18
C TYR A 232 -12.41 -9.00 -15.70
N ASP A 233 -13.15 -8.07 -16.32
CA ASP A 233 -13.07 -7.80 -17.74
C ASP A 233 -11.79 -7.03 -18.08
N ILE A 234 -11.10 -7.42 -19.15
CA ILE A 234 -9.97 -6.68 -19.73
C ILE A 234 -10.48 -5.88 -20.91
N VAL A 235 -10.30 -4.57 -20.87
CA VAL A 235 -10.70 -3.66 -21.96
C VAL A 235 -9.46 -3.13 -22.65
N VAL A 236 -9.35 -3.36 -23.95
CA VAL A 236 -8.20 -2.98 -24.76
C VAL A 236 -8.63 -2.13 -25.97
N PRO A 237 -7.76 -1.23 -26.47
CA PRO A 237 -8.03 -0.53 -27.73
C PRO A 237 -8.13 -1.51 -28.92
N MET A 238 -8.95 -1.20 -29.93
CA MET A 238 -9.15 -2.02 -31.13
C MET A 238 -7.85 -2.33 -31.90
N ASN A 239 -6.84 -1.47 -31.80
CA ASN A 239 -5.53 -1.64 -32.43
C ASN A 239 -4.48 -2.35 -31.54
N ALA A 240 -4.90 -2.91 -30.41
CA ALA A 240 -4.04 -3.55 -29.43
C ALA A 240 -3.63 -4.98 -29.86
N HIS A 241 -2.71 -5.10 -30.81
CA HIS A 241 -2.32 -6.39 -31.43
C HIS A 241 -1.60 -7.37 -30.47
N GLY A 242 -0.99 -6.90 -29.36
CA GLY A 242 -0.22 -7.74 -28.43
C GLY A 242 -1.04 -8.39 -27.32
N ILE A 243 -2.11 -7.72 -26.87
CA ILE A 243 -2.88 -8.12 -25.68
C ILE A 243 -3.84 -9.30 -25.91
N ILE A 244 -4.12 -9.64 -27.14
CA ILE A 244 -5.04 -10.78 -27.48
C ILE A 244 -4.58 -12.11 -26.86
N ARG A 245 -3.30 -12.26 -26.56
CA ARG A 245 -2.76 -13.44 -25.89
C ARG A 245 -3.08 -13.48 -24.38
N TYR A 246 -3.44 -12.34 -23.78
CA TYR A 246 -3.69 -12.15 -22.34
C TYR A 246 -5.14 -12.35 -21.90
N ALA A 247 -6.03 -12.57 -22.84
CA ALA A 247 -7.46 -12.64 -22.60
C ALA A 247 -7.93 -13.93 -21.93
N HIS A 248 -7.05 -14.77 -21.47
CA HIS A 248 -7.41 -15.97 -20.70
C HIS A 248 -7.45 -15.70 -19.19
N THR A 249 -8.24 -14.71 -18.79
CA THR A 249 -8.60 -14.60 -17.38
C THR A 249 -9.56 -15.73 -17.00
N HIS A 250 -9.38 -16.30 -15.86
CA HIS A 250 -10.28 -17.29 -15.29
C HIS A 250 -11.63 -16.63 -14.96
N GLY A 251 -12.51 -16.45 -15.97
CA GLY A 251 -13.85 -15.90 -15.79
C GLY A 251 -14.11 -14.51 -16.38
N GLY A 252 -13.07 -13.71 -16.64
CA GLY A 252 -13.19 -12.38 -17.23
C GLY A 252 -13.34 -12.41 -18.77
N ARG A 253 -13.80 -11.32 -19.35
CA ARG A 253 -13.99 -11.15 -20.80
C ARG A 253 -12.96 -10.17 -21.36
N LEU A 254 -12.49 -10.45 -22.58
CA LEU A 254 -11.77 -9.47 -23.38
C LEU A 254 -12.79 -8.60 -24.13
N LEU A 255 -12.73 -7.30 -23.90
CA LEU A 255 -13.57 -6.30 -24.53
C LEU A 255 -12.69 -5.34 -25.33
N PHE A 256 -13.20 -4.89 -26.49
CA PHE A 256 -12.52 -3.88 -27.31
C PHE A 256 -13.22 -2.53 -27.12
N SER A 257 -12.45 -1.48 -26.82
CA SER A 257 -12.95 -0.11 -26.81
C SER A 257 -12.80 0.51 -28.20
N GLU A 258 -13.79 1.27 -28.61
CA GLU A 258 -13.74 2.07 -29.83
C GLU A 258 -12.67 3.16 -29.77
#